data_f41f14820efd04f2f43bb727d8101eb0
#
_entry.id   f41f14820efd04f2f43bb727d8101eb0
#
_cell.length_a   1.000
_cell.length_b   1.000
_cell.length_c   1.000
_cell.angle_alpha   90.00
_cell.angle_beta   90.00
_cell.angle_gamma   90.00
#
_symmetry.space_group_name_H-M   'P 1'
#
loop_
_entity.id
_entity.type
_entity.pdbx_description
1 polymer ?
#
loop_
_entity_poly.entity_id
_entity_poly.type
_entity_poly.pdbx_seq_one_letter_code
_entity_poly.pdbx_strand_id
1 'polypeptide(L)'
;IFFYIFLWLIIHIVSIHYSIGFYSDDEHFQILEPVAYLLDLNDKIINDLEGFYWEWQNDKRMRPWIQPILYYNLIKILKFFKFDDPFIWSFVIRLFSSILGFISIVYLFFTIKNEFFKKNNHFNYILFFSFWFFPFLHSRTSSENLGLSFFIIALTFLYSEFRKNNKKFNYLLYLIFSFLLGLALVFRFNLIFSVMPLLLWIVFFHF
;
A
#
# COMPACT_ATOMS: atom_id res chain seq x y z
N ILE A 1 -16.99 -0.56 -18.27
CA ILE A 1 -16.24 -0.69 -17.02
C ILE A 1 -14.80 -1.07 -17.35
N PHE A 2 -14.53 -2.19 -18.01
CA PHE A 2 -13.17 -2.66 -18.32
C PHE A 2 -12.32 -1.62 -19.07
N PHE A 3 -12.92 -0.87 -19.99
CA PHE A 3 -12.24 0.22 -20.68
C PHE A 3 -11.71 1.29 -19.70
N TYR A 4 -12.51 1.72 -18.72
CA TYR A 4 -12.11 2.73 -17.72
C TYR A 4 -11.03 2.21 -16.78
N ILE A 5 -11.13 0.94 -16.36
CA ILE A 5 -10.10 0.29 -15.54
C ILE A 5 -8.78 0.21 -16.31
N PHE A 6 -8.84 -0.17 -17.58
CA PHE A 6 -7.65 -0.23 -18.45
C PHE A 6 -7.01 1.14 -18.66
N LEU A 7 -7.82 2.17 -18.95
CA LEU A 7 -7.32 3.54 -19.07
C LEU A 7 -6.65 4.01 -17.75
N TRP A 8 -7.27 3.70 -16.62
CA TRP A 8 -6.74 4.05 -15.32
C TRP A 8 -5.44 3.30 -15.00
N LEU A 9 -5.30 2.04 -15.43
CA LEU A 9 -4.05 1.30 -15.35
C LEU A 9 -2.93 1.97 -16.17
N ILE A 10 -3.25 2.43 -17.39
CA ILE A 10 -2.29 3.18 -18.21
C ILE A 10 -1.82 4.43 -17.48
N ILE A 11 -2.74 5.18 -16.86
CA ILE A 11 -2.39 6.39 -16.10
C ILE A 11 -1.46 6.04 -14.92
N HIS A 12 -1.66 4.90 -14.23
CA HIS A 12 -0.74 4.43 -13.19
C HIS A 12 0.66 4.14 -13.75
N ILE A 13 0.76 3.44 -14.86
CA ILE A 13 2.05 3.12 -15.51
C ILE A 13 2.77 4.41 -15.93
N VAL A 14 2.05 5.36 -16.52
CA VAL A 14 2.61 6.68 -16.88
C VAL A 14 3.08 7.41 -15.62
N SER A 15 2.27 7.41 -14.54
CA SER A 15 2.64 8.04 -13.28
C SER A 15 3.91 7.43 -12.68
N ILE A 16 4.06 6.11 -12.72
CA ILE A 16 5.27 5.42 -12.23
C ILE A 16 6.50 5.83 -13.05
N HIS A 17 6.36 5.87 -14.36
CA HIS A 17 7.47 6.19 -15.26
C HIS A 17 8.00 7.61 -15.06
N TYR A 18 7.09 8.57 -14.90
CA TYR A 18 7.44 9.99 -14.71
C TYR A 18 7.60 10.39 -13.24
N SER A 19 7.47 9.48 -12.31
CA SER A 19 7.66 9.74 -10.88
C SER A 19 9.15 9.82 -10.56
N ILE A 20 9.70 11.04 -10.59
CA ILE A 20 11.11 11.30 -10.29
C ILE A 20 11.26 11.76 -8.83
N GLY A 21 12.33 11.30 -8.16
CA GLY A 21 12.63 11.67 -6.77
C GLY A 21 11.67 11.06 -5.76
N PHE A 22 11.65 11.62 -4.57
CA PHE A 22 10.75 11.25 -3.47
C PHE A 22 9.70 12.34 -3.27
N TYR A 23 8.53 11.94 -2.76
CA TYR A 23 7.41 12.86 -2.52
C TYR A 23 7.56 13.62 -1.20
N SER A 24 8.07 12.93 -0.17
CA SER A 24 8.28 13.49 1.17
C SER A 24 9.58 12.96 1.76
N ASP A 25 10.13 13.67 2.71
CA ASP A 25 11.31 13.26 3.47
C ASP A 25 11.09 11.87 4.10
N ASP A 26 9.89 11.58 4.54
CA ASP A 26 9.51 10.28 5.10
C ASP A 26 9.71 9.12 4.10
N GLU A 27 9.42 9.31 2.82
CA GLU A 27 9.66 8.30 1.79
C GLU A 27 11.16 8.00 1.64
N HIS A 28 11.98 9.05 1.66
CA HIS A 28 13.43 8.91 1.53
C HIS A 28 14.05 8.29 2.79
N PHE A 29 13.94 8.97 3.92
CA PHE A 29 14.64 8.60 5.15
C PHE A 29 14.09 7.36 5.86
N GLN A 30 12.79 7.09 5.71
CA GLN A 30 12.16 5.97 6.38
C GLN A 30 12.18 4.67 5.56
N ILE A 31 12.27 4.77 4.23
CA ILE A 31 12.14 3.61 3.34
C ILE A 31 13.37 3.43 2.45
N LEU A 32 13.73 4.43 1.64
CA LEU A 32 14.76 4.25 0.61
C LEU A 32 16.17 4.18 1.21
N GLU A 33 16.46 4.99 2.21
CA GLU A 33 17.77 4.98 2.88
C GLU A 33 18.04 3.66 3.62
N PRO A 34 17.11 3.08 4.41
CA PRO A 34 17.26 1.74 4.97
C PRO A 34 17.44 0.64 3.91
N VAL A 35 16.79 0.76 2.75
CA VAL A 35 17.02 -0.18 1.63
C VAL A 35 18.43 -0.03 1.07
N ALA A 36 18.91 1.19 0.89
CA ALA A 36 20.28 1.47 0.44
C ALA A 36 21.32 0.92 1.43
N TYR A 37 21.06 1.04 2.73
CA TYR A 37 21.86 0.43 3.78
C TYR A 37 21.93 -1.10 3.65
N LEU A 38 20.78 -1.76 3.50
CA LEU A 38 20.74 -3.23 3.33
C LEU A 38 21.43 -3.72 2.04
N LEU A 39 21.58 -2.84 1.06
CA LEU A 39 22.26 -3.11 -0.21
C LEU A 39 23.75 -2.78 -0.21
N ASP A 40 24.30 -2.29 0.92
CA ASP A 40 25.68 -1.83 1.07
C ASP A 40 26.07 -0.75 0.03
N LEU A 41 25.11 0.14 -0.32
CA LEU A 41 25.36 1.20 -1.30
C LEU A 41 26.02 2.47 -0.73
N ASN A 42 26.11 2.58 0.58
CA ASN A 42 26.54 3.79 1.28
C ASN A 42 27.79 3.52 2.13
N ASP A 43 28.98 3.59 1.51
CA ASP A 43 30.28 3.32 2.17
C ASP A 43 30.60 4.21 3.39
N LYS A 44 29.98 5.38 3.51
CA LYS A 44 30.29 6.37 4.55
C LYS A 44 29.32 6.39 5.74
N ILE A 45 28.12 5.85 5.59
CA ILE A 45 27.06 5.87 6.61
C ILE A 45 26.96 4.52 7.33
N ILE A 46 27.60 3.50 6.77
CA ILE A 46 27.38 2.08 7.06
C ILE A 46 27.87 1.65 8.45
N ASN A 47 28.85 2.32 9.02
CA ASN A 47 29.47 1.83 10.26
C ASN A 47 28.73 2.18 11.53
N ASP A 48 27.82 3.17 11.51
CA ASP A 48 27.05 3.56 12.68
C ASP A 48 25.59 3.85 12.29
N LEU A 49 24.66 3.02 12.75
CA LEU A 49 23.22 3.33 12.77
C LEU A 49 22.91 4.69 13.44
N GLU A 50 23.87 5.27 14.13
CA GLU A 50 23.81 6.62 14.72
C GLU A 50 23.76 7.73 13.66
N GLY A 51 24.28 7.50 12.44
CA GLY A 51 24.18 8.41 11.30
C GLY A 51 22.82 8.38 10.58
N PHE A 52 21.98 7.42 10.89
CA PHE A 52 20.64 7.30 10.31
C PHE A 52 19.68 8.33 10.89
N TYR A 53 18.61 8.55 10.10
CA TYR A 53 17.47 9.31 10.58
C TYR A 53 17.04 8.80 11.97
N TRP A 54 16.75 9.70 12.88
CA TRP A 54 16.57 9.45 14.31
C TRP A 54 15.63 8.30 14.68
N GLU A 55 14.64 7.98 13.83
CA GLU A 55 13.68 6.90 14.02
C GLU A 55 14.31 5.49 13.90
N TRP A 56 15.48 5.38 13.26
CA TRP A 56 16.21 4.13 13.06
C TRP A 56 17.35 3.92 14.08
N GLN A 57 17.67 4.93 14.87
CA GLN A 57 18.71 4.84 15.88
C GLN A 57 18.41 3.73 16.89
N ASN A 58 19.48 3.08 17.38
CA ASN A 58 19.39 1.90 18.21
C ASN A 58 18.56 2.07 19.51
N ASP A 59 18.54 3.28 20.06
CA ASP A 59 17.80 3.66 21.26
C ASP A 59 16.32 3.89 21.02
N LYS A 60 15.91 4.19 19.77
CA LYS A 60 14.52 4.58 19.44
C LYS A 60 13.73 3.52 18.70
N ARG A 61 14.29 2.89 17.67
CA ARG A 61 13.69 1.78 16.88
C ARG A 61 12.19 1.90 16.60
N MET A 62 11.76 3.08 16.14
CA MET A 62 10.33 3.39 16.00
C MET A 62 9.69 2.81 14.72
N ARG A 63 10.50 2.38 13.76
CA ARG A 63 10.02 1.89 12.47
C ARG A 63 10.23 0.40 12.26
N PRO A 64 9.23 -0.31 11.74
CA PRO A 64 9.37 -1.71 11.38
C PRO A 64 10.19 -1.89 10.10
N TRP A 65 11.10 -2.83 10.10
CA TRP A 65 11.95 -3.17 8.94
C TRP A 65 11.21 -3.90 7.81
N ILE A 66 9.92 -4.19 7.97
CA ILE A 66 9.18 -5.04 7.04
C ILE A 66 9.15 -4.47 5.61
N GLN A 67 8.94 -3.17 5.46
CA GLN A 67 8.89 -2.54 4.14
C GLN A 67 10.28 -2.41 3.50
N PRO A 68 11.32 -1.91 4.20
CA PRO A 68 12.67 -1.93 3.68
C PRO A 68 13.16 -3.34 3.29
N ILE A 69 12.91 -4.36 4.10
CA ILE A 69 13.27 -5.75 3.78
C ILE A 69 12.53 -6.26 2.55
N LEU A 70 11.25 -5.92 2.40
CA LEU A 70 10.47 -6.29 1.22
C LEU A 70 11.09 -5.70 -0.05
N TYR A 71 11.42 -4.41 -0.05
CA TYR A 71 12.04 -3.75 -1.19
C TYR A 71 13.47 -4.23 -1.44
N TYR A 72 14.25 -4.45 -0.40
CA TYR A 72 15.56 -5.08 -0.50
C TYR A 72 15.48 -6.43 -1.23
N ASN A 73 14.54 -7.30 -0.85
CA ASN A 73 14.38 -8.60 -1.49
C ASN A 73 13.96 -8.48 -2.96
N LEU A 74 13.09 -7.52 -3.31
CA LEU A 74 12.74 -7.25 -4.70
C LEU A 74 13.97 -6.85 -5.52
N ILE A 75 14.80 -5.95 -5.00
CA ILE A 75 16.02 -5.52 -5.66
C ILE A 75 17.03 -6.67 -5.76
N LYS A 76 17.16 -7.49 -4.73
CA LYS A 76 18.02 -8.68 -4.76
C LYS A 76 17.62 -9.67 -5.86
N ILE A 77 16.32 -9.85 -6.07
CA ILE A 77 15.81 -10.65 -7.21
C ILE A 77 16.21 -10.01 -8.54
N LEU A 78 16.09 -8.68 -8.68
CA LEU A 78 16.52 -7.99 -9.90
C LEU A 78 18.02 -8.13 -10.16
N LYS A 79 18.86 -7.98 -9.14
CA LYS A 79 20.30 -8.21 -9.23
C LYS A 79 20.64 -9.64 -9.65
N PHE A 80 19.89 -10.62 -9.16
CA PHE A 80 20.06 -12.01 -9.61
C PHE A 80 19.84 -12.17 -11.12
N PHE A 81 18.91 -11.40 -11.70
CA PHE A 81 18.69 -11.34 -13.15
C PHE A 81 19.62 -10.36 -13.88
N LYS A 82 20.66 -9.82 -13.21
CA LYS A 82 21.65 -8.87 -13.74
C LYS A 82 21.04 -7.50 -14.13
N PHE A 83 19.95 -7.10 -13.50
CA PHE A 83 19.41 -5.74 -13.60
C PHE A 83 20.03 -4.89 -12.48
N ASP A 84 21.20 -4.30 -12.75
CA ASP A 84 21.99 -3.54 -11.74
C ASP A 84 21.75 -2.03 -11.80
N ASP A 85 20.84 -1.56 -12.66
CA ASP A 85 20.51 -0.14 -12.79
C ASP A 85 19.58 0.34 -11.65
N PRO A 86 19.99 1.32 -10.84
CA PRO A 86 19.16 1.91 -9.78
C PRO A 86 17.83 2.50 -10.28
N PHE A 87 17.76 2.97 -11.51
CA PHE A 87 16.51 3.46 -12.09
C PHE A 87 15.50 2.33 -12.31
N ILE A 88 15.96 1.14 -12.72
CA ILE A 88 15.12 -0.05 -12.83
C ILE A 88 14.63 -0.48 -11.46
N TRP A 89 15.48 -0.47 -10.43
CA TRP A 89 15.06 -0.81 -9.07
C TRP A 89 13.98 0.15 -8.55
N SER A 90 14.22 1.44 -8.72
CA SER A 90 13.26 2.48 -8.34
C SER A 90 11.91 2.31 -9.05
N PHE A 91 11.94 2.01 -10.36
CA PHE A 91 10.74 1.73 -11.14
C PHE A 91 9.98 0.51 -10.61
N VAL A 92 10.67 -0.60 -10.32
CA VAL A 92 10.03 -1.85 -9.88
C VAL A 92 9.42 -1.73 -8.48
N ILE A 93 10.07 -1.06 -7.53
CA ILE A 93 9.48 -0.86 -6.19
C ILE A 93 8.26 0.06 -6.25
N ARG A 94 8.27 1.08 -7.11
CA ARG A 94 7.10 1.94 -7.37
C ARG A 94 5.98 1.18 -8.07
N LEU A 95 6.33 0.33 -9.03
CA LEU A 95 5.37 -0.53 -9.71
C LEU A 95 4.68 -1.47 -8.71
N PHE A 96 5.42 -2.08 -7.80
CA PHE A 96 4.87 -2.92 -6.74
C PHE A 96 3.86 -2.16 -5.87
N SER A 97 4.25 -0.98 -5.37
CA SER A 97 3.38 -0.12 -4.55
C SER A 97 2.12 0.30 -5.32
N SER A 98 2.29 0.67 -6.59
CA SER A 98 1.20 1.12 -7.45
C SER A 98 0.22 0.00 -7.78
N ILE A 99 0.70 -1.20 -8.06
CA ILE A 99 -0.17 -2.37 -8.31
C ILE A 99 -1.01 -2.68 -7.07
N LEU A 100 -0.42 -2.64 -5.88
CA LEU A 100 -1.16 -2.90 -4.64
C LEU A 100 -2.27 -1.86 -4.43
N GLY A 101 -1.95 -0.57 -4.59
CA GLY A 101 -2.93 0.52 -4.51
C GLY A 101 -4.02 0.39 -5.57
N PHE A 102 -3.64 0.09 -6.82
CA PHE A 102 -4.59 -0.14 -7.92
C PHE A 102 -5.56 -1.28 -7.60
N ILE A 103 -5.04 -2.44 -7.17
CA ILE A 103 -5.86 -3.60 -6.81
C ILE A 103 -6.83 -3.26 -5.66
N SER A 104 -6.38 -2.52 -4.64
CA SER A 104 -7.21 -2.15 -3.49
C SER A 104 -8.44 -1.35 -3.92
N ILE A 105 -8.26 -0.35 -4.79
CA ILE A 105 -9.35 0.50 -5.27
C ILE A 105 -10.24 -0.23 -6.27
N VAL A 106 -9.68 -1.04 -7.16
CA VAL A 106 -10.48 -1.85 -8.10
C VAL A 106 -11.35 -2.87 -7.34
N TYR A 107 -10.80 -3.50 -6.30
CA TYR A 107 -11.55 -4.41 -5.45
C TYR A 107 -12.70 -3.69 -4.72
N LEU A 108 -12.42 -2.53 -4.13
CA LEU A 108 -13.44 -1.67 -3.53
C LEU A 108 -14.54 -1.34 -4.54
N PHE A 109 -14.16 -0.86 -5.73
CA PHE A 109 -15.11 -0.51 -6.79
C PHE A 109 -16.04 -1.68 -7.14
N PHE A 110 -15.51 -2.88 -7.42
CA PHE A 110 -16.35 -4.03 -7.75
C PHE A 110 -17.30 -4.44 -6.64
N THR A 111 -16.91 -4.20 -5.39
CA THR A 111 -17.74 -4.53 -4.23
C THR A 111 -18.90 -3.56 -4.05
N ILE A 112 -18.66 -2.25 -4.20
CA ILE A 112 -19.67 -1.22 -3.94
C ILE A 112 -20.51 -0.83 -5.17
N LYS A 113 -20.05 -1.18 -6.39
CA LYS A 113 -20.65 -0.68 -7.65
C LYS A 113 -22.17 -0.88 -7.76
N ASN A 114 -22.69 -2.00 -7.30
CA ASN A 114 -24.12 -2.33 -7.43
C ASN A 114 -25.02 -1.51 -6.50
N GLU A 115 -24.46 -0.92 -5.46
CA GLU A 115 -25.19 -0.12 -4.48
C GLU A 115 -25.13 1.38 -4.82
N PHE A 116 -23.95 1.86 -5.10
CA PHE A 116 -23.72 3.27 -5.35
C PHE A 116 -23.97 3.66 -6.82
N PHE A 117 -23.80 2.72 -7.76
CA PHE A 117 -23.92 2.98 -9.19
C PHE A 117 -25.11 2.19 -9.79
N LYS A 118 -26.29 2.31 -9.15
CA LYS A 118 -27.55 1.59 -9.55
C LYS A 118 -27.95 1.77 -11.01
N LYS A 119 -27.62 2.89 -11.63
CA LYS A 119 -27.70 3.07 -13.08
C LYS A 119 -26.30 2.90 -13.65
N ASN A 120 -26.13 1.99 -14.63
CA ASN A 120 -24.90 1.86 -15.42
C ASN A 120 -24.63 3.19 -16.19
N ASN A 121 -24.27 4.21 -15.45
CA ASN A 121 -24.01 5.53 -16.00
C ASN A 121 -22.49 5.68 -16.20
N HIS A 122 -22.09 5.89 -17.44
CA HIS A 122 -20.70 6.17 -17.79
C HIS A 122 -20.08 7.31 -16.95
N PHE A 123 -20.90 8.31 -16.62
CA PHE A 123 -20.49 9.43 -15.78
C PHE A 123 -19.97 8.97 -14.40
N ASN A 124 -20.64 8.02 -13.75
CA ASN A 124 -20.21 7.51 -12.44
C ASN A 124 -18.88 6.76 -12.52
N TYR A 125 -18.64 6.02 -13.62
CA TYR A 125 -17.36 5.34 -13.83
C TYR A 125 -16.24 6.34 -14.10
N ILE A 126 -16.51 7.36 -14.93
CA ILE A 126 -15.56 8.43 -15.16
C ILE A 126 -15.25 9.13 -13.83
N LEU A 127 -16.25 9.54 -13.06
CA LEU A 127 -16.05 10.21 -11.78
C LEU A 127 -15.15 9.37 -10.83
N PHE A 128 -15.43 8.07 -10.69
CA PHE A 128 -14.67 7.21 -9.79
C PHE A 128 -13.21 7.02 -10.24
N PHE A 129 -12.98 6.81 -11.53
CA PHE A 129 -11.63 6.61 -12.07
C PHE A 129 -10.93 7.92 -12.49
N SER A 130 -11.57 9.08 -12.31
CA SER A 130 -10.96 10.40 -12.59
C SER A 130 -10.23 11.00 -11.39
N PHE A 131 -10.18 10.32 -10.26
CA PHE A 131 -9.39 10.78 -9.12
C PHE A 131 -7.90 10.72 -9.47
N TRP A 132 -7.41 11.78 -10.08
CA TRP A 132 -6.06 11.94 -10.62
C TRP A 132 -4.96 11.74 -9.59
N PHE A 133 -5.24 12.01 -8.32
CA PHE A 133 -4.27 11.90 -7.24
C PHE A 133 -3.96 10.44 -6.86
N PHE A 134 -4.87 9.48 -7.08
CA PHE A 134 -4.59 8.07 -6.77
C PHE A 134 -3.41 7.50 -7.57
N PRO A 135 -3.32 7.64 -8.89
CA PRO A 135 -2.15 7.16 -9.64
C PRO A 135 -0.85 7.77 -9.13
N PHE A 136 -0.88 9.06 -8.77
CA PHE A 136 0.26 9.74 -8.19
C PHE A 136 0.63 9.17 -6.81
N LEU A 137 -0.31 9.05 -5.88
CA LEU A 137 -0.06 8.52 -4.54
C LEU A 137 0.36 7.04 -4.59
N HIS A 138 -0.31 6.25 -5.41
CA HIS A 138 0.01 4.82 -5.54
C HIS A 138 1.41 4.57 -6.15
N SER A 139 1.93 5.49 -6.95
CA SER A 139 3.29 5.39 -7.47
C SER A 139 4.37 5.69 -6.43
N ARG A 140 3.99 6.15 -5.23
CA ARG A 140 4.92 6.44 -4.15
C ARG A 140 5.19 5.21 -3.28
N THR A 141 6.44 5.11 -2.82
CA THR A 141 6.90 4.00 -1.98
C THR A 141 6.68 4.28 -0.49
N SER A 142 5.81 5.24 -0.16
CA SER A 142 5.54 5.63 1.22
C SER A 142 4.82 4.52 2.01
N SER A 143 5.05 4.48 3.30
CA SER A 143 4.37 3.54 4.21
C SER A 143 2.87 3.78 4.31
N GLU A 144 2.43 5.04 4.10
CA GLU A 144 1.02 5.41 4.00
C GLU A 144 0.33 4.69 2.85
N ASN A 145 0.95 4.68 1.67
CA ASN A 145 0.36 4.04 0.49
C ASN A 145 0.15 2.54 0.72
N LEU A 146 1.17 1.83 1.24
CA LEU A 146 1.04 0.40 1.54
C LEU A 146 0.03 0.15 2.66
N GLY A 147 0.11 0.90 3.76
CA GLY A 147 -0.81 0.77 4.88
C GLY A 147 -2.26 1.00 4.48
N LEU A 148 -2.55 2.08 3.74
CA LEU A 148 -3.89 2.37 3.23
C LEU A 148 -4.39 1.32 2.25
N SER A 149 -3.53 0.79 1.38
CA SER A 149 -3.90 -0.25 0.43
C SER A 149 -4.38 -1.53 1.15
N PHE A 150 -3.64 -2.00 2.15
CA PHE A 150 -4.06 -3.14 2.98
C PHE A 150 -5.32 -2.84 3.79
N PHE A 151 -5.43 -1.63 4.33
CA PHE A 151 -6.61 -1.20 5.08
C PHE A 151 -7.88 -1.20 4.20
N ILE A 152 -7.80 -0.64 2.98
CA ILE A 152 -8.91 -0.64 2.02
C ILE A 152 -9.29 -2.08 1.63
N ILE A 153 -8.32 -2.96 1.38
CA ILE A 153 -8.60 -4.37 1.06
C ILE A 153 -9.30 -5.04 2.25
N ALA A 154 -8.83 -4.82 3.47
CA ALA A 154 -9.44 -5.38 4.69
C ALA A 154 -10.90 -4.91 4.86
N LEU A 155 -11.15 -3.61 4.75
CA LEU A 155 -12.50 -3.04 4.83
C LEU A 155 -13.43 -3.56 3.75
N THR A 156 -12.94 -3.62 2.52
CA THR A 156 -13.72 -4.12 1.37
C THR A 156 -14.09 -5.58 1.56
N PHE A 157 -13.16 -6.38 2.06
CA PHE A 157 -13.35 -7.78 2.36
C PHE A 157 -14.42 -7.96 3.47
N LEU A 158 -14.30 -7.23 4.56
CA LEU A 158 -15.27 -7.25 5.66
C LEU A 158 -16.67 -6.85 5.17
N TYR A 159 -16.77 -5.74 4.43
CA TYR A 159 -18.03 -5.26 3.87
C TYR A 159 -18.68 -6.29 2.92
N SER A 160 -17.88 -6.94 2.07
CA SER A 160 -18.37 -7.98 1.16
C SER A 160 -19.01 -9.16 1.91
N GLU A 161 -18.50 -9.50 3.06
CA GLU A 161 -19.02 -10.60 3.88
C GLU A 161 -20.29 -10.20 4.65
N PHE A 162 -20.34 -9.02 5.22
CA PHE A 162 -21.57 -8.52 5.85
C PHE A 162 -22.75 -8.47 4.85
N ARG A 163 -22.46 -8.16 3.62
CA ARG A 163 -23.47 -8.13 2.56
C ARG A 163 -24.05 -9.51 2.21
N LYS A 164 -23.28 -10.59 2.34
CA LYS A 164 -23.74 -11.95 2.04
C LYS A 164 -24.81 -12.44 3.00
N ASN A 165 -25.06 -11.71 4.09
CA ASN A 165 -26.07 -12.00 5.10
C ASN A 165 -25.99 -13.46 5.67
N ASN A 166 -24.83 -14.08 5.56
CA ASN A 166 -24.58 -15.42 6.06
C ASN A 166 -24.39 -15.33 7.58
N LYS A 167 -25.42 -15.79 8.32
CA LYS A 167 -25.38 -15.88 9.79
C LYS A 167 -24.33 -16.89 10.33
N LYS A 168 -23.65 -17.63 9.46
CA LYS A 168 -22.61 -18.57 9.91
C LYS A 168 -21.29 -17.82 10.08
N PHE A 169 -20.81 -17.87 11.31
CA PHE A 169 -19.49 -17.32 11.66
C PHE A 169 -18.41 -18.07 10.87
N ASN A 170 -17.66 -17.36 10.04
CA ASN A 170 -16.56 -17.93 9.26
C ASN A 170 -15.21 -17.48 9.85
N TYR A 171 -14.62 -18.33 10.69
CA TYR A 171 -13.33 -18.05 11.35
C TYR A 171 -12.22 -17.67 10.38
N LEU A 172 -12.13 -18.35 9.22
CA LEU A 172 -11.11 -18.07 8.23
C LEU A 172 -11.20 -16.63 7.70
N LEU A 173 -12.42 -16.14 7.53
CA LEU A 173 -12.69 -14.78 7.07
C LEU A 173 -12.18 -13.73 8.05
N TYR A 174 -12.51 -13.91 9.34
CA TYR A 174 -12.05 -12.99 10.38
C TYR A 174 -10.53 -13.06 10.56
N LEU A 175 -9.93 -14.23 10.37
CA LEU A 175 -8.47 -14.40 10.40
C LEU A 175 -7.82 -13.61 9.25
N ILE A 176 -8.32 -13.73 8.01
CA ILE A 176 -7.80 -12.97 6.86
C ILE A 176 -7.98 -11.47 7.08
N PHE A 177 -9.15 -11.05 7.54
CA PHE A 177 -9.42 -9.63 7.85
C PHE A 177 -8.45 -9.10 8.89
N SER A 178 -8.28 -9.80 10.00
CA SER A 178 -7.39 -9.41 11.10
C SER A 178 -5.92 -9.35 10.64
N PHE A 179 -5.51 -10.31 9.80
CA PHE A 179 -4.16 -10.33 9.22
C PHE A 179 -3.92 -9.11 8.33
N LEU A 180 -4.84 -8.79 7.42
CA LEU A 180 -4.74 -7.63 6.53
C LEU A 180 -4.75 -6.32 7.33
N LEU A 181 -5.57 -6.24 8.37
CA LEU A 181 -5.62 -5.09 9.25
C LEU A 181 -4.33 -4.94 10.05
N GLY A 182 -3.79 -6.05 10.55
CA GLY A 182 -2.49 -6.09 11.22
C GLY A 182 -1.36 -5.61 10.30
N LEU A 183 -1.33 -6.05 9.04
CA LEU A 183 -0.37 -5.55 8.06
C LEU A 183 -0.51 -4.04 7.85
N ALA A 184 -1.74 -3.53 7.72
CA ALA A 184 -1.98 -2.09 7.57
C ALA A 184 -1.39 -1.29 8.74
N LEU A 185 -1.57 -1.75 9.98
CA LEU A 185 -1.03 -1.12 11.18
C LEU A 185 0.51 -1.23 11.28
N VAL A 186 1.08 -2.35 10.83
CA VAL A 186 2.53 -2.53 10.81
C VAL A 186 3.18 -1.56 9.81
N PHE A 187 2.58 -1.36 8.63
CA PHE A 187 3.10 -0.38 7.67
C PHE A 187 2.89 1.05 8.17
N ARG A 188 1.72 1.37 8.73
CA ARG A 188 1.41 2.72 9.21
C ARG A 188 0.59 2.68 10.51
N PHE A 189 1.29 2.84 11.64
CA PHE A 189 0.69 2.79 12.97
C PHE A 189 -0.44 3.82 13.17
N ASN A 190 -0.34 5.00 12.56
CA ASN A 190 -1.36 6.05 12.66
C ASN A 190 -2.76 5.61 12.19
N LEU A 191 -2.86 4.53 11.39
CA LEU A 191 -4.14 3.95 11.00
C LEU A 191 -4.94 3.41 12.20
N ILE A 192 -4.32 3.28 13.39
CA ILE A 192 -5.00 2.84 14.61
C ILE A 192 -6.20 3.74 14.96
N PHE A 193 -6.11 5.04 14.67
CA PHE A 193 -7.22 5.98 14.87
C PHE A 193 -8.44 5.68 13.99
N SER A 194 -8.26 5.00 12.85
CA SER A 194 -9.35 4.53 11.99
C SER A 194 -9.78 3.11 12.33
N VAL A 195 -8.86 2.29 12.78
CA VAL A 195 -9.08 0.87 13.13
C VAL A 195 -9.87 0.74 14.43
N MET A 196 -9.56 1.53 15.43
CA MET A 196 -10.23 1.44 16.75
C MET A 196 -11.75 1.69 16.67
N PRO A 197 -12.25 2.77 16.04
CA PRO A 197 -13.69 2.96 15.86
C PRO A 197 -14.35 1.82 15.07
N LEU A 198 -13.65 1.28 14.07
CA LEU A 198 -14.15 0.15 13.28
C LEU A 198 -14.31 -1.11 14.14
N LEU A 199 -13.31 -1.44 14.97
CA LEU A 199 -13.38 -2.59 15.85
C LEU A 199 -14.49 -2.42 16.92
N LEU A 200 -14.62 -1.24 17.49
CA LEU A 200 -15.71 -0.94 18.43
C LEU A 200 -17.07 -1.10 17.73
N TRP A 201 -17.22 -0.57 16.51
CA TRP A 201 -18.46 -0.74 15.77
C TRP A 201 -18.79 -2.22 15.50
N ILE A 202 -17.82 -3.05 15.14
CA ILE A 202 -18.00 -4.50 14.96
C ILE A 202 -18.48 -5.15 16.26
N VAL A 203 -17.82 -4.85 17.39
CA VAL A 203 -18.17 -5.45 18.68
C VAL A 203 -19.57 -5.05 19.14
N PHE A 204 -19.96 -3.77 18.99
CA PHE A 204 -21.26 -3.31 19.49
C PHE A 204 -22.45 -3.63 18.59
N PHE A 205 -22.24 -3.84 17.29
CA PHE A 205 -23.33 -3.99 16.34
C PHE A 205 -23.40 -5.36 15.65
N HIS A 206 -22.36 -6.20 15.81
CA HIS A 206 -22.31 -7.53 15.17
C HIS A 206 -22.09 -8.69 16.15
N PHE A 207 -21.73 -8.44 17.38
CA PHE A 207 -21.69 -9.39 18.47
C PHE A 207 -22.63 -8.96 19.61
#